data_b4c7be65f98f9c3b60f3821e1e2e58c4
#
_entry.id   b4c7be65f98f9c3b60f3821e1e2e58c4
#
_cell.length_a   1.000
_cell.length_b   1.000
_cell.length_c   1.000
_cell.angle_alpha   90.00
_cell.angle_beta   90.00
_cell.angle_gamma   90.00
#
_symmetry.space_group_name_H-M   'P 1'
#
loop_
_entity.id
_entity.type
_entity.pdbx_description
1 polymer ?
#
loop_
_entity_poly.entity_id
_entity_poly.type
_entity_poly.pdbx_seq_one_letter_code
_entity_poly.pdbx_strand_id
1 'polypeptide(L)'
;TYKDANFPADKRYHQALAILAEIGLGQAKCKNKETLGQGGAIYKRLWEATGLMEHLHTALAFYRAGWARDAENDLGWCGVNAAYLLDLLAVRERVAARRAGSESPQADDWQAQAKALRQDMHNRLPDLLNTDEKRQDYWNLATLAEVHFGLAEYAKAGEYLAQARALNQDNWEKYTTARQLVNLARLQGIEPPAAGQPREKWPAAWQALDKLLGDDTLAALDSWRGKVGLALSGGGFRASLFHLGVLARLAECDVLRSVETLSTVSGGSILGAHYYLELRQLLQNKPDAELTREDYIALVRRLMDASFAGIQQNLRVRVLSNLWANLKMAVLPGYSRSMRLGELYERHLFSRVADEHTEDMPQGFWGRVCRLVHPQLRRLRCLRCLRIFPASPTAPAAQTEFKPRKGNWLRRGKVPNLMLNTTSLNSGHNWHFTARWMGEPPGLTGDEIDMNDRYRRLYY
;
A
#
# COMPACT_ATOMS: atom_id res chain seq x y z
N THR A 1 0.25 -12.96 14.75
CA THR A 1 -1.17 -12.83 14.35
C THR A 1 -1.41 -11.54 13.55
N TYR A 2 -1.23 -10.34 14.12
CA TYR A 2 -1.57 -9.08 13.41
C TYR A 2 -0.69 -8.74 12.21
N LYS A 3 0.51 -9.30 12.09
CA LYS A 3 1.41 -9.18 10.93
C LYS A 3 1.15 -10.24 9.85
N ASP A 4 0.35 -11.27 10.15
CA ASP A 4 0.09 -12.37 9.25
C ASP A 4 -0.84 -11.93 8.11
N ALA A 5 -0.34 -12.01 6.90
CA ALA A 5 -1.10 -11.62 5.70
C ALA A 5 -2.20 -12.64 5.32
N ASN A 6 -2.12 -13.87 5.84
CA ASN A 6 -3.12 -14.91 5.61
C ASN A 6 -4.36 -14.72 6.49
N PHE A 7 -4.22 -13.93 7.56
CA PHE A 7 -5.35 -13.58 8.41
C PHE A 7 -6.11 -12.38 7.86
N PRO A 8 -7.45 -12.41 7.82
CA PRO A 8 -8.26 -11.28 7.41
C PRO A 8 -7.90 -10.00 8.19
N ALA A 9 -7.77 -8.88 7.50
CA ALA A 9 -7.29 -7.63 8.10
C ALA A 9 -8.19 -7.12 9.23
N ASP A 10 -9.48 -7.33 9.11
CA ASP A 10 -10.52 -7.03 10.09
C ASP A 10 -10.42 -7.86 11.37
N LYS A 11 -10.15 -9.17 11.24
CA LYS A 11 -10.10 -10.10 12.37
C LYS A 11 -8.74 -10.10 13.08
N ARG A 12 -7.65 -9.94 12.35
CA ARG A 12 -6.29 -10.11 12.90
C ARG A 12 -5.91 -9.09 13.98
N TYR A 13 -6.42 -7.86 13.87
CA TYR A 13 -6.15 -6.83 14.88
C TYR A 13 -6.93 -7.09 16.15
N HIS A 14 -8.23 -7.39 16.06
CA HIS A 14 -9.06 -7.71 17.22
C HIS A 14 -8.59 -8.96 17.94
N GLN A 15 -8.25 -10.02 17.20
CA GLN A 15 -7.71 -11.24 17.83
C GLN A 15 -6.35 -10.99 18.49
N ALA A 16 -5.48 -10.19 17.89
CA ALA A 16 -4.20 -9.86 18.50
C ALA A 16 -4.39 -9.02 19.77
N LEU A 17 -5.34 -8.09 19.78
CA LEU A 17 -5.69 -7.32 20.98
C LEU A 17 -6.31 -8.19 22.06
N ALA A 18 -7.15 -9.15 21.71
CA ALA A 18 -7.72 -10.12 22.67
C ALA A 18 -6.61 -10.93 23.37
N ILE A 19 -5.64 -11.47 22.61
CA ILE A 19 -4.48 -12.17 23.17
C ILE A 19 -3.68 -11.26 24.11
N LEU A 20 -3.45 -10.01 23.74
CA LEU A 20 -2.74 -9.06 24.59
C LEU A 20 -3.53 -8.69 25.85
N ALA A 21 -4.86 -8.66 25.77
CA ALA A 21 -5.72 -8.43 26.94
C ALA A 21 -5.61 -9.56 27.96
N GLU A 22 -5.49 -10.83 27.52
CA GLU A 22 -5.26 -11.98 28.41
C GLU A 22 -3.97 -11.85 29.21
N ILE A 23 -2.93 -11.21 28.65
CA ILE A 23 -1.65 -10.96 29.31
C ILE A 23 -1.55 -9.57 29.93
N GLY A 24 -2.68 -8.87 30.07
CA GLY A 24 -2.80 -7.64 30.87
C GLY A 24 -2.79 -6.32 30.11
N LEU A 25 -2.89 -6.31 28.78
CA LEU A 25 -3.06 -5.07 28.03
C LEU A 25 -4.34 -4.34 28.51
N GLY A 26 -4.22 -3.05 28.78
CA GLY A 26 -5.34 -2.24 29.31
C GLY A 26 -5.47 -2.24 30.83
N GLN A 27 -4.78 -3.11 31.55
CA GLN A 27 -4.73 -3.07 33.00
C GLN A 27 -3.80 -1.94 33.48
N ALA A 28 -4.23 -1.18 34.50
CA ALA A 28 -3.43 -0.09 35.06
C ALA A 28 -2.05 -0.51 35.55
N LYS A 29 -1.90 -1.78 35.98
CA LYS A 29 -0.66 -2.36 36.47
C LYS A 29 0.25 -2.95 35.39
N CYS A 30 -0.15 -2.97 34.12
CA CYS A 30 0.68 -3.49 33.04
C CYS A 30 1.97 -2.66 32.93
N LYS A 31 3.12 -3.30 33.21
CA LYS A 31 4.45 -2.68 33.09
C LYS A 31 5.27 -3.23 31.94
N ASN A 32 4.87 -4.36 31.37
CA ASN A 32 5.64 -5.03 30.32
C ASN A 32 5.67 -4.19 29.04
N LYS A 33 6.85 -3.72 28.66
CA LYS A 33 7.07 -2.86 27.48
C LYS A 33 6.63 -3.55 26.18
N GLU A 34 6.83 -4.87 26.08
CA GLU A 34 6.47 -5.64 24.88
C GLU A 34 4.94 -5.66 24.69
N THR A 35 4.19 -5.93 25.76
CA THR A 35 2.71 -5.90 25.72
C THR A 35 2.20 -4.51 25.37
N LEU A 36 2.76 -3.45 25.99
CA LEU A 36 2.36 -2.06 25.73
C LEU A 36 2.77 -1.63 24.32
N GLY A 37 3.99 -1.91 23.90
CA GLY A 37 4.51 -1.57 22.58
C GLY A 37 3.76 -2.28 21.45
N GLN A 38 3.43 -3.58 21.62
CA GLN A 38 2.60 -4.31 20.64
C GLN A 38 1.17 -3.77 20.60
N GLY A 39 0.58 -3.41 21.75
CA GLY A 39 -0.70 -2.73 21.80
C GLY A 39 -0.67 -1.42 20.99
N GLY A 40 0.32 -0.57 21.22
CA GLY A 40 0.54 0.66 20.46
C GLY A 40 0.70 0.40 18.96
N ALA A 41 1.48 -0.63 18.58
CA ALA A 41 1.69 -0.99 17.18
C ALA A 41 0.40 -1.47 16.48
N ILE A 42 -0.48 -2.19 17.18
CA ILE A 42 -1.76 -2.67 16.63
C ILE A 42 -2.71 -1.49 16.46
N TYR A 43 -2.86 -0.63 17.46
CA TYR A 43 -3.73 0.56 17.35
C TYR A 43 -3.23 1.57 16.31
N LYS A 44 -1.91 1.77 16.15
CA LYS A 44 -1.35 2.55 15.03
C LYS A 44 -1.79 1.98 13.67
N ARG A 45 -1.81 0.65 13.51
CA ARG A 45 -2.27 0.00 12.27
C ARG A 45 -3.78 0.04 12.10
N LEU A 46 -4.56 -0.01 13.18
CA LEU A 46 -6.00 0.22 13.14
C LEU A 46 -6.29 1.64 12.64
N TRP A 47 -5.58 2.64 13.16
CA TRP A 47 -5.68 4.00 12.64
C TRP A 47 -5.31 4.08 11.15
N GLU A 48 -4.22 3.46 10.72
CA GLU A 48 -3.83 3.41 9.30
C GLU A 48 -4.93 2.77 8.41
N ALA A 49 -5.68 1.83 8.95
CA ALA A 49 -6.75 1.12 8.24
C ALA A 49 -8.09 1.86 8.24
N THR A 50 -8.44 2.51 9.35
CA THR A 50 -9.76 3.11 9.59
C THR A 50 -9.78 4.63 9.47
N GLY A 51 -8.66 5.30 9.72
CA GLY A 51 -8.57 6.76 9.84
C GLY A 51 -9.12 7.31 11.15
N LEU A 52 -9.64 6.48 12.07
CA LEU A 52 -10.25 6.91 13.33
C LEU A 52 -9.18 7.43 14.29
N MET A 53 -9.32 8.69 14.70
CA MET A 53 -8.33 9.36 15.55
C MET A 53 -8.20 8.75 16.94
N GLU A 54 -9.26 8.14 17.47
CA GLU A 54 -9.25 7.42 18.75
C GLU A 54 -8.19 6.31 18.80
N HIS A 55 -8.00 5.59 17.68
CA HIS A 55 -6.95 4.57 17.58
C HIS A 55 -5.55 5.17 17.66
N LEU A 56 -5.35 6.36 17.10
CA LEU A 56 -4.07 7.05 17.16
C LEU A 56 -3.76 7.52 18.59
N HIS A 57 -4.75 8.06 19.29
CA HIS A 57 -4.62 8.46 20.70
C HIS A 57 -4.37 7.26 21.62
N THR A 58 -5.08 6.15 21.39
CA THR A 58 -4.87 4.90 22.12
C THR A 58 -3.46 4.34 21.90
N ALA A 59 -2.97 4.35 20.65
CA ALA A 59 -1.60 3.96 20.32
C ALA A 59 -0.57 4.81 21.07
N LEU A 60 -0.76 6.14 21.09
CA LEU A 60 0.10 7.06 21.82
C LEU A 60 0.12 6.77 23.32
N ALA A 61 -1.05 6.51 23.92
CA ALA A 61 -1.16 6.21 25.34
C ALA A 61 -0.35 4.94 25.72
N PHE A 62 -0.46 3.87 24.91
CA PHE A 62 0.30 2.64 25.14
C PHE A 62 1.80 2.84 24.96
N TYR A 63 2.26 3.51 23.92
CA TYR A 63 3.67 3.78 23.71
C TYR A 63 4.27 4.67 24.81
N ARG A 64 3.56 5.71 25.25
CA ARG A 64 4.00 6.54 26.39
C ARG A 64 4.12 5.73 27.67
N ALA A 65 3.14 4.86 27.93
CA ALA A 65 3.18 3.98 29.10
C ALA A 65 4.35 2.98 29.03
N GLY A 66 4.69 2.46 27.85
CA GLY A 66 5.82 1.55 27.65
C GLY A 66 7.14 2.19 28.05
N TRP A 67 7.43 3.38 27.53
CA TRP A 67 8.63 4.14 27.91
C TRP A 67 8.65 4.56 29.37
N ALA A 68 7.54 5.12 29.88
CA ALA A 68 7.48 5.66 31.23
C ALA A 68 7.60 4.59 32.33
N ARG A 69 7.12 3.36 32.06
CA ARG A 69 7.03 2.29 33.08
C ARG A 69 8.18 1.29 33.04
N ASP A 70 8.85 1.17 31.89
CA ASP A 70 9.84 0.10 31.65
C ASP A 70 10.99 0.57 30.73
N ALA A 71 11.47 1.79 30.93
CA ALA A 71 12.51 2.38 30.09
C ALA A 71 13.80 1.55 30.03
N GLU A 72 14.16 0.85 31.12
CA GLU A 72 15.36 0.01 31.20
C GLU A 72 15.31 -1.16 30.21
N ASN A 73 14.13 -1.71 29.96
CA ASN A 73 13.94 -2.78 29.00
C ASN A 73 13.44 -2.25 27.64
N ASP A 74 12.76 -1.10 27.62
CA ASP A 74 12.23 -0.48 26.38
C ASP A 74 13.37 -0.01 25.47
N LEU A 75 14.45 0.50 26.03
CA LEU A 75 15.61 1.04 25.30
C LEU A 75 15.20 2.04 24.21
N GLY A 76 14.12 2.78 24.46
CA GLY A 76 13.60 3.85 23.60
C GLY A 76 12.63 3.42 22.50
N TRP A 77 12.35 2.13 22.30
CA TRP A 77 11.44 1.65 21.23
C TRP A 77 10.01 2.25 21.33
N CYS A 78 9.40 2.17 22.51
CA CYS A 78 8.10 2.82 22.74
C CYS A 78 8.23 4.34 22.71
N GLY A 79 9.33 4.87 23.27
CA GLY A 79 9.59 6.30 23.32
C GLY A 79 9.63 6.97 21.94
N VAL A 80 10.41 6.45 20.99
CA VAL A 80 10.47 7.02 19.62
C VAL A 80 9.14 6.92 18.89
N ASN A 81 8.40 5.81 19.07
CA ASN A 81 7.07 5.69 18.47
C ASN A 81 6.08 6.68 19.09
N ALA A 82 6.13 6.93 20.40
CA ALA A 82 5.30 7.96 21.04
C ALA A 82 5.63 9.36 20.52
N ALA A 83 6.91 9.71 20.42
CA ALA A 83 7.35 10.99 19.89
C ALA A 83 6.94 11.18 18.42
N TYR A 84 7.04 10.15 17.60
CA TYR A 84 6.55 10.16 16.22
C TYR A 84 5.03 10.42 16.13
N LEU A 85 4.23 9.77 16.98
CA LEU A 85 2.78 9.97 16.98
C LEU A 85 2.39 11.37 17.46
N LEU A 86 3.15 11.98 18.38
CA LEU A 86 2.96 13.37 18.79
C LEU A 86 3.23 14.34 17.63
N ASP A 87 4.31 14.16 16.87
CA ASP A 87 4.58 14.97 15.67
C ASP A 87 3.47 14.80 14.62
N LEU A 88 2.99 13.58 14.43
CA LEU A 88 1.91 13.30 13.49
C LEU A 88 0.60 14.00 13.89
N LEU A 89 0.23 13.97 15.18
CA LEU A 89 -0.91 14.68 15.73
C LEU A 89 -0.75 16.20 15.55
N ALA A 90 0.43 16.74 15.87
CA ALA A 90 0.73 18.17 15.71
C ALA A 90 0.55 18.65 14.26
N VAL A 91 1.10 17.91 13.28
CA VAL A 91 0.98 18.28 11.87
C VAL A 91 -0.47 18.20 11.39
N ARG A 92 -1.22 17.18 11.79
CA ARG A 92 -2.63 17.01 11.41
C ARG A 92 -3.49 18.14 11.97
N GLU A 93 -3.28 18.49 13.22
CA GLU A 93 -4.00 19.57 13.90
C GLU A 93 -3.70 20.92 13.24
N ARG A 94 -2.42 21.21 12.92
CA ARG A 94 -2.07 22.43 12.17
C ARG A 94 -2.74 22.50 10.80
N VAL A 95 -2.84 21.39 10.11
CA VAL A 95 -3.53 21.34 8.81
C VAL A 95 -5.03 21.62 8.99
N ALA A 96 -5.65 21.05 10.02
CA ALA A 96 -7.06 21.29 10.33
C ALA A 96 -7.31 22.76 10.72
N ALA A 97 -6.49 23.32 11.61
CA ALA A 97 -6.57 24.71 12.05
C ALA A 97 -6.40 25.70 10.89
N ARG A 98 -5.39 25.48 10.02
CA ARG A 98 -5.18 26.32 8.82
C ARG A 98 -6.39 26.30 7.88
N ARG A 99 -7.03 25.15 7.70
CA ARG A 99 -8.25 25.04 6.88
C ARG A 99 -9.43 25.80 7.50
N ALA A 100 -9.46 25.89 8.82
CA ALA A 100 -10.45 26.66 9.58
C ALA A 100 -10.07 28.15 9.72
N GLY A 101 -8.91 28.58 9.22
CA GLY A 101 -8.41 29.95 9.36
C GLY A 101 -7.99 30.31 10.79
N SER A 102 -7.56 29.32 11.59
CA SER A 102 -7.18 29.49 13.00
C SER A 102 -5.76 28.96 13.26
N GLU A 103 -5.20 29.35 14.39
CA GLU A 103 -4.01 28.76 14.99
C GLU A 103 -4.39 27.59 15.89
N SER A 104 -3.45 26.71 16.21
CA SER A 104 -3.68 25.58 17.11
C SER A 104 -2.61 25.50 18.19
N PRO A 105 -2.86 26.04 19.39
CA PRO A 105 -1.99 25.86 20.54
C PRO A 105 -1.78 24.40 20.92
N GLN A 106 -2.77 23.55 20.65
CA GLN A 106 -2.67 22.11 20.87
C GLN A 106 -1.61 21.45 19.99
N ALA A 107 -1.46 21.89 18.73
CA ALA A 107 -0.42 21.38 17.85
C ALA A 107 0.98 21.73 18.35
N ASP A 108 1.14 22.94 18.90
CA ASP A 108 2.41 23.40 19.46
C ASP A 108 2.74 22.65 20.76
N ASP A 109 1.75 22.37 21.60
CA ASP A 109 1.91 21.55 22.80
C ASP A 109 2.33 20.11 22.44
N TRP A 110 1.70 19.46 21.47
CA TRP A 110 2.12 18.13 21.03
C TRP A 110 3.54 18.12 20.46
N GLN A 111 3.93 19.13 19.72
CA GLN A 111 5.29 19.26 19.21
C GLN A 111 6.31 19.45 20.33
N ALA A 112 5.98 20.28 21.33
CA ALA A 112 6.81 20.47 22.50
C ALA A 112 6.97 19.16 23.31
N GLN A 113 5.89 18.40 23.48
CA GLN A 113 5.91 17.08 24.11
C GLN A 113 6.78 16.06 23.34
N ALA A 114 6.70 16.06 22.00
CA ALA A 114 7.53 15.18 21.16
C ALA A 114 9.02 15.50 21.35
N LYS A 115 9.36 16.79 21.35
CA LYS A 115 10.74 17.25 21.58
C LYS A 115 11.23 16.89 22.99
N ALA A 116 10.42 17.15 24.02
CA ALA A 116 10.76 16.83 25.40
C ALA A 116 11.00 15.32 25.61
N LEU A 117 10.15 14.49 24.99
CA LEU A 117 10.32 13.03 25.07
C LEU A 117 11.62 12.56 24.39
N ARG A 118 11.99 13.14 23.23
CA ARG A 118 13.27 12.83 22.59
C ARG A 118 14.46 13.30 23.42
N GLN A 119 14.34 14.46 24.09
CA GLN A 119 15.40 14.96 24.97
C GLN A 119 15.56 14.08 26.21
N ASP A 120 14.47 13.55 26.78
CA ASP A 120 14.53 12.57 27.86
C ASP A 120 15.24 11.30 27.42
N MET A 121 14.89 10.76 26.23
CA MET A 121 15.60 9.60 25.66
C MET A 121 17.08 9.89 25.38
N HIS A 122 17.38 11.05 24.79
CA HIS A 122 18.76 11.48 24.53
C HIS A 122 19.61 11.46 25.80
N ASN A 123 19.06 11.91 26.92
CA ASN A 123 19.77 11.97 28.20
C ASN A 123 19.91 10.59 28.86
N ARG A 124 18.95 9.69 28.70
CA ARG A 124 18.90 8.40 29.41
C ARG A 124 19.49 7.22 28.66
N LEU A 125 19.39 7.21 27.33
CA LEU A 125 19.82 6.07 26.50
C LEU A 125 21.32 5.74 26.64
N PRO A 126 22.25 6.72 26.75
CA PRO A 126 23.67 6.41 26.95
C PRO A 126 23.93 5.54 28.19
N ASP A 127 23.22 5.78 29.29
CA ASP A 127 23.34 5.00 30.52
C ASP A 127 22.64 3.64 30.43
N LEU A 128 21.51 3.57 29.70
CA LEU A 128 20.75 2.33 29.50
C LEU A 128 21.45 1.38 28.50
N LEU A 129 22.20 1.91 27.55
CA LEU A 129 22.99 1.17 26.56
C LEU A 129 24.43 0.95 27.08
N ASN A 130 24.55 0.43 28.29
CA ASN A 130 25.80 0.34 29.04
C ASN A 130 26.70 -0.86 28.68
N THR A 131 26.28 -1.75 27.80
CA THR A 131 27.07 -2.89 27.30
C THR A 131 27.36 -2.76 25.81
N ASP A 132 28.48 -3.34 25.37
CA ASP A 132 28.85 -3.32 23.95
C ASP A 132 27.83 -4.05 23.07
N GLU A 133 27.23 -5.14 23.58
CA GLU A 133 26.16 -5.85 22.91
C GLU A 133 24.95 -4.94 22.63
N LYS A 134 24.50 -4.18 23.64
CA LYS A 134 23.40 -3.23 23.47
C LYS A 134 23.76 -2.07 22.51
N ARG A 135 25.01 -1.59 22.56
CA ARG A 135 25.49 -0.50 21.68
C ARG A 135 25.62 -0.93 20.22
N GLN A 136 25.87 -2.21 19.96
CA GLN A 136 26.02 -2.78 18.62
C GLN A 136 24.76 -3.49 18.12
N ASP A 137 23.64 -3.40 18.86
CA ASP A 137 22.35 -3.90 18.40
C ASP A 137 21.75 -2.94 17.35
N TYR A 138 21.23 -3.51 16.26
CA TYR A 138 20.66 -2.74 15.15
C TYR A 138 19.53 -1.82 15.60
N TRP A 139 18.58 -2.35 16.39
CA TRP A 139 17.40 -1.59 16.79
C TRP A 139 17.74 -0.48 17.79
N ASN A 140 18.75 -0.66 18.60
CA ASN A 140 19.22 0.37 19.51
C ASN A 140 19.92 1.50 18.75
N LEU A 141 20.74 1.18 17.72
CA LEU A 141 21.31 2.17 16.82
C LEU A 141 20.25 2.92 16.02
N ALA A 142 19.24 2.21 15.51
CA ALA A 142 18.11 2.82 14.82
C ALA A 142 17.30 3.74 15.74
N THR A 143 17.10 3.36 17.00
CA THR A 143 16.44 4.19 18.02
C THR A 143 17.22 5.47 18.30
N LEU A 144 18.53 5.37 18.53
CA LEU A 144 19.41 6.53 18.72
C LEU A 144 19.39 7.46 17.50
N ALA A 145 19.46 6.86 16.30
CA ALA A 145 19.37 7.62 15.06
C ALA A 145 18.03 8.38 14.95
N GLU A 146 16.91 7.74 15.30
CA GLU A 146 15.58 8.37 15.25
C GLU A 146 15.43 9.49 16.28
N VAL A 147 15.98 9.33 17.49
CA VAL A 147 16.02 10.38 18.54
C VAL A 147 16.74 11.62 18.00
N HIS A 148 17.99 11.45 17.52
CA HIS A 148 18.79 12.58 16.99
C HIS A 148 18.16 13.19 15.74
N PHE A 149 17.61 12.36 14.85
CA PHE A 149 16.91 12.84 13.65
C PHE A 149 15.70 13.70 14.04
N GLY A 150 14.92 13.26 15.02
CA GLY A 150 13.76 14.01 15.51
C GLY A 150 14.12 15.31 16.24
N LEU A 151 15.33 15.41 16.79
CA LEU A 151 15.91 16.64 17.37
C LEU A 151 16.58 17.55 16.33
N ALA A 152 16.55 17.19 15.05
CA ALA A 152 17.23 17.84 13.95
C ALA A 152 18.79 17.79 14.03
N GLU A 153 19.33 16.84 14.77
CA GLU A 153 20.76 16.57 14.91
C GLU A 153 21.20 15.55 13.84
N TYR A 154 21.03 15.89 12.55
CA TYR A 154 21.13 14.96 11.42
C TYR A 154 22.52 14.37 11.23
N ALA A 155 23.58 15.12 11.56
CA ALA A 155 24.95 14.62 11.48
C ALA A 155 25.13 13.42 12.43
N LYS A 156 24.68 13.55 13.68
CA LYS A 156 24.74 12.50 14.69
C LYS A 156 23.83 11.31 14.33
N ALA A 157 22.63 11.59 13.87
CA ALA A 157 21.74 10.55 13.33
C ALA A 157 22.41 9.75 12.20
N GLY A 158 23.11 10.43 11.28
CA GLY A 158 23.85 9.80 10.20
C GLY A 158 24.99 8.90 10.67
N GLU A 159 25.69 9.24 11.74
CA GLU A 159 26.73 8.39 12.34
C GLU A 159 26.12 7.05 12.83
N TYR A 160 25.02 7.10 13.57
CA TYR A 160 24.31 5.89 14.03
C TYR A 160 23.73 5.06 12.88
N LEU A 161 23.21 5.71 11.85
CA LEU A 161 22.69 5.04 10.65
C LEU A 161 23.80 4.34 9.85
N ALA A 162 25.00 4.93 9.77
CA ALA A 162 26.15 4.29 9.16
C ALA A 162 26.60 3.05 9.94
N GLN A 163 26.62 3.12 11.29
CA GLN A 163 26.90 1.98 12.14
C GLN A 163 25.85 0.87 11.99
N ALA A 164 24.56 1.23 12.00
CA ALA A 164 23.47 0.27 11.79
C ALA A 164 23.59 -0.43 10.42
N ARG A 165 23.97 0.29 9.36
CA ARG A 165 24.22 -0.29 8.03
C ARG A 165 25.39 -1.28 8.03
N ALA A 166 26.44 -1.02 8.80
CA ALA A 166 27.63 -1.86 8.86
C ALA A 166 27.36 -3.24 9.50
N LEU A 167 26.30 -3.39 10.29
CA LEU A 167 25.88 -4.66 10.88
C LEU A 167 25.31 -5.66 9.88
N ASN A 168 25.17 -5.28 8.60
CA ASN A 168 24.73 -6.13 7.49
C ASN A 168 23.43 -6.91 7.76
N GLN A 169 22.46 -6.24 8.38
CA GLN A 169 21.16 -6.80 8.76
C GLN A 169 20.24 -7.04 7.55
N ASP A 170 19.19 -7.80 7.79
CA ASP A 170 18.17 -8.08 6.80
C ASP A 170 17.55 -6.80 6.20
N ASN A 171 17.34 -6.78 4.90
CA ASN A 171 16.79 -5.62 4.18
C ASN A 171 15.48 -5.09 4.77
N TRP A 172 14.65 -5.93 5.40
CA TRP A 172 13.36 -5.48 5.94
C TRP A 172 13.51 -4.55 7.16
N GLU A 173 14.56 -4.72 7.98
CA GLU A 173 14.86 -3.87 9.14
C GLU A 173 15.32 -2.49 8.67
N LYS A 174 16.31 -2.49 7.79
CA LYS A 174 16.82 -1.28 7.14
C LYS A 174 15.69 -0.46 6.51
N TYR A 175 14.79 -1.12 5.78
CA TYR A 175 13.67 -0.44 5.14
C TYR A 175 12.58 0.02 6.12
N THR A 176 12.39 -0.66 7.25
CA THR A 176 11.48 -0.22 8.30
C THR A 176 11.96 1.07 8.94
N THR A 177 13.25 1.13 9.31
CA THR A 177 13.90 2.31 9.86
C THR A 177 13.85 3.48 8.87
N ALA A 178 14.28 3.25 7.63
CA ALA A 178 14.30 4.28 6.60
C ALA A 178 12.91 4.88 6.35
N ARG A 179 11.86 4.05 6.28
CA ARG A 179 10.49 4.53 6.09
C ARG A 179 10.00 5.39 7.25
N GLN A 180 10.36 5.05 8.48
CA GLN A 180 10.04 5.86 9.66
C GLN A 180 10.72 7.23 9.57
N LEU A 181 12.02 7.27 9.23
CA LEU A 181 12.79 8.52 9.10
C LEU A 181 12.32 9.37 7.93
N VAL A 182 11.96 8.79 6.79
CA VAL A 182 11.33 9.51 5.67
C VAL A 182 10.01 10.17 6.09
N ASN A 183 9.18 9.45 6.84
CA ASN A 183 7.95 10.02 7.37
C ASN A 183 8.25 11.14 8.39
N LEU A 184 9.26 10.98 9.22
CA LEU A 184 9.66 12.02 10.18
C LEU A 184 10.18 13.27 9.46
N ALA A 185 11.01 13.12 8.42
CA ALA A 185 11.43 14.24 7.56
C ALA A 185 10.21 14.97 6.95
N ARG A 186 9.20 14.22 6.50
CA ARG A 186 7.97 14.79 5.99
C ARG A 186 7.20 15.57 7.06
N LEU A 187 7.10 15.05 8.28
CA LEU A 187 6.44 15.74 9.40
C LEU A 187 7.17 17.01 9.81
N GLN A 188 8.50 17.04 9.64
CA GLN A 188 9.35 18.22 9.86
C GLN A 188 9.31 19.22 8.68
N GLY A 189 8.61 18.90 7.60
CA GLY A 189 8.53 19.77 6.41
C GLY A 189 9.80 19.80 5.57
N ILE A 190 10.67 18.79 5.70
CA ILE A 190 11.93 18.72 4.95
C ILE A 190 11.67 18.11 3.58
N GLU A 191 11.74 18.93 2.56
CA GLU A 191 11.55 18.48 1.18
C GLU A 191 12.68 17.58 0.70
N PRO A 192 12.37 16.62 -0.20
CA PRO A 192 13.41 15.81 -0.83
C PRO A 192 14.29 16.68 -1.75
N PRO A 193 15.54 16.26 -1.98
CA PRO A 193 16.42 16.96 -2.91
C PRO A 193 15.83 16.96 -4.33
N ALA A 194 16.17 17.99 -5.10
CA ALA A 194 15.77 18.09 -6.50
C ALA A 194 16.38 16.95 -7.33
N ALA A 195 15.67 16.55 -8.39
CA ALA A 195 16.18 15.53 -9.30
C ALA A 195 17.51 15.93 -9.91
N GLY A 196 18.51 15.06 -9.85
CA GLY A 196 19.86 15.32 -10.35
C GLY A 196 20.75 16.17 -9.43
N GLN A 197 20.27 16.58 -8.26
CA GLN A 197 21.07 17.32 -7.30
C GLN A 197 22.18 16.42 -6.72
N PRO A 198 23.47 16.87 -6.69
CA PRO A 198 24.57 16.12 -6.08
C PRO A 198 24.29 15.82 -4.59
N ARG A 199 24.69 14.63 -4.12
CA ARG A 199 24.40 14.16 -2.75
C ARG A 199 24.95 15.10 -1.67
N GLU A 200 26.08 15.74 -1.92
CA GLU A 200 26.74 16.68 -1.00
C GLU A 200 25.90 17.96 -0.77
N LYS A 201 24.99 18.26 -1.70
CA LYS A 201 24.10 19.43 -1.63
C LYS A 201 22.70 19.09 -1.11
N TRP A 202 22.44 17.82 -0.77
CA TRP A 202 21.16 17.43 -0.21
C TRP A 202 20.93 18.05 1.17
N PRO A 203 19.66 18.27 1.58
CA PRO A 203 19.36 18.63 2.96
C PRO A 203 19.95 17.61 3.94
N ALA A 204 20.45 18.06 5.08
CA ALA A 204 21.17 17.23 6.05
C ALA A 204 20.39 15.96 6.48
N ALA A 205 19.06 16.03 6.60
CA ALA A 205 18.22 14.86 6.88
C ALA A 205 18.34 13.78 5.80
N TRP A 206 18.40 14.17 4.54
CA TRP A 206 18.53 13.22 3.42
C TRP A 206 19.95 12.68 3.29
N GLN A 207 20.97 13.48 3.64
CA GLN A 207 22.33 12.98 3.76
C GLN A 207 22.46 11.94 4.87
N ALA A 208 21.79 12.14 6.00
CA ALA A 208 21.72 11.15 7.08
C ALA A 208 21.08 9.85 6.61
N LEU A 209 19.95 9.91 5.90
CA LEU A 209 19.29 8.74 5.32
C LEU A 209 20.15 8.00 4.29
N ASP A 210 20.95 8.73 3.52
CA ASP A 210 21.88 8.15 2.54
C ASP A 210 22.94 7.27 3.20
N LYS A 211 23.35 7.58 4.44
CA LYS A 211 24.26 6.73 5.22
C LYS A 211 23.68 5.33 5.49
N LEU A 212 22.36 5.23 5.66
CA LEU A 212 21.66 3.93 5.84
C LEU A 212 21.39 3.23 4.51
N LEU A 213 20.90 3.96 3.52
CA LEU A 213 20.32 3.39 2.30
C LEU A 213 21.32 3.29 1.14
N GLY A 214 22.25 4.24 1.02
CA GLY A 214 23.15 4.33 -0.13
C GLY A 214 22.37 4.50 -1.44
N ASP A 215 22.54 3.58 -2.38
CA ASP A 215 21.89 3.67 -3.71
C ASP A 215 20.36 3.53 -3.65
N ASP A 216 19.82 2.91 -2.61
CA ASP A 216 18.37 2.81 -2.40
C ASP A 216 17.73 4.15 -1.97
N THR A 217 18.52 5.17 -1.63
CA THR A 217 17.99 6.46 -1.14
C THR A 217 17.10 7.15 -2.17
N LEU A 218 17.45 7.08 -3.46
CA LEU A 218 16.66 7.69 -4.54
C LEU A 218 15.25 7.08 -4.61
N ALA A 219 15.12 5.77 -4.40
CA ALA A 219 13.82 5.12 -4.35
C ALA A 219 13.02 5.52 -3.09
N ALA A 220 13.70 5.74 -1.97
CA ALA A 220 13.07 6.21 -0.74
C ALA A 220 12.54 7.64 -0.85
N LEU A 221 13.19 8.52 -1.64
CA LEU A 221 12.72 9.89 -1.90
C LEU A 221 11.31 9.92 -2.51
N ASP A 222 10.99 8.99 -3.40
CA ASP A 222 9.66 8.90 -4.00
C ASP A 222 8.57 8.58 -2.96
N SER A 223 8.92 7.90 -1.87
CA SER A 223 7.96 7.57 -0.80
C SER A 223 7.55 8.78 0.05
N TRP A 224 8.36 9.86 0.05
CA TRP A 224 8.06 11.09 0.77
C TRP A 224 6.75 11.76 0.31
N ARG A 225 6.43 11.67 -0.98
CA ARG A 225 5.21 12.20 -1.56
C ARG A 225 3.92 11.54 -1.03
N GLY A 226 4.06 10.40 -0.34
CA GLY A 226 2.95 9.61 0.19
C GLY A 226 2.33 8.70 -0.86
N LYS A 227 1.19 8.09 -0.52
CA LYS A 227 0.50 7.14 -1.40
C LYS A 227 -0.49 7.86 -2.30
N VAL A 228 -0.48 7.51 -3.59
CA VAL A 228 -1.41 8.02 -4.58
C VAL A 228 -2.47 6.96 -4.86
N GLY A 229 -3.74 7.32 -4.66
CA GLY A 229 -4.91 6.55 -5.09
C GLY A 229 -5.57 7.20 -6.29
N LEU A 230 -5.93 6.41 -7.29
CA LEU A 230 -6.67 6.84 -8.46
C LEU A 230 -8.05 6.19 -8.48
N ALA A 231 -9.10 7.00 -8.47
CA ALA A 231 -10.49 6.56 -8.56
C ALA A 231 -11.05 6.86 -9.96
N LEU A 232 -11.55 5.82 -10.64
CA LEU A 232 -12.20 5.93 -11.96
C LEU A 232 -13.70 5.66 -11.80
N SER A 233 -14.50 6.70 -11.97
CA SER A 233 -15.96 6.66 -11.80
C SER A 233 -16.68 5.86 -12.88
N GLY A 234 -17.92 5.48 -12.60
CA GLY A 234 -18.83 4.86 -13.57
C GLY A 234 -19.41 5.86 -14.57
N GLY A 235 -20.15 5.32 -15.55
CA GLY A 235 -20.85 6.12 -16.57
C GLY A 235 -20.73 5.54 -18.00
N GLY A 236 -20.46 4.24 -18.11
CA GLY A 236 -20.31 3.55 -19.40
C GLY A 236 -19.10 4.04 -20.18
N PHE A 237 -19.16 3.93 -21.52
CA PHE A 237 -18.03 4.32 -22.37
C PHE A 237 -17.71 5.81 -22.33
N ARG A 238 -18.67 6.68 -21.99
CA ARG A 238 -18.39 8.12 -21.81
C ARG A 238 -17.39 8.34 -20.68
N ALA A 239 -17.60 7.66 -19.55
CA ALA A 239 -16.65 7.72 -18.43
C ALA A 239 -15.30 7.11 -18.83
N SER A 240 -15.29 5.97 -19.54
CA SER A 240 -14.05 5.38 -20.04
C SER A 240 -13.24 6.34 -20.89
N LEU A 241 -13.89 7.06 -21.83
CA LEU A 241 -13.22 8.04 -22.69
C LEU A 241 -12.72 9.26 -21.90
N PHE A 242 -13.50 9.76 -20.93
CA PHE A 242 -13.06 10.83 -20.04
C PHE A 242 -11.82 10.41 -19.26
N HIS A 243 -11.84 9.21 -18.68
CA HIS A 243 -10.70 8.71 -17.90
C HIS A 243 -9.46 8.41 -18.75
N LEU A 244 -9.60 8.12 -20.05
CA LEU A 244 -8.45 8.06 -20.97
C LEU A 244 -7.69 9.38 -21.00
N GLY A 245 -8.42 10.50 -21.11
CA GLY A 245 -7.81 11.84 -21.04
C GLY A 245 -7.14 12.11 -19.70
N VAL A 246 -7.77 11.68 -18.60
CA VAL A 246 -7.17 11.79 -17.24
C VAL A 246 -5.89 10.98 -17.15
N LEU A 247 -5.89 9.71 -17.59
CA LEU A 247 -4.69 8.87 -17.60
C LEU A 247 -3.58 9.46 -18.46
N ALA A 248 -3.92 10.01 -19.64
CA ALA A 248 -2.96 10.66 -20.51
C ALA A 248 -2.28 11.85 -19.80
N ARG A 249 -3.09 12.69 -19.17
CA ARG A 249 -2.55 13.84 -18.42
C ARG A 249 -1.70 13.43 -17.23
N LEU A 250 -2.12 12.41 -16.48
CA LEU A 250 -1.33 11.88 -15.35
C LEU A 250 -0.01 11.24 -15.80
N ALA A 251 0.01 10.61 -17.00
CA ALA A 251 1.26 10.11 -17.59
C ALA A 251 2.21 11.26 -17.95
N GLU A 252 1.70 12.29 -18.64
CA GLU A 252 2.48 13.49 -18.97
C GLU A 252 3.05 14.21 -17.74
N CYS A 253 2.30 14.23 -16.64
CA CYS A 253 2.73 14.81 -15.37
C CYS A 253 3.63 13.87 -14.53
N ASP A 254 3.97 12.68 -15.04
CA ASP A 254 4.75 11.65 -14.35
C ASP A 254 4.13 11.18 -13.01
N VAL A 255 2.80 11.21 -12.90
CA VAL A 255 2.05 10.81 -11.69
C VAL A 255 1.65 9.34 -11.74
N LEU A 256 1.39 8.77 -12.92
CA LEU A 256 0.87 7.39 -13.05
C LEU A 256 1.79 6.35 -12.42
N ARG A 257 3.09 6.52 -12.51
CA ARG A 257 4.04 5.59 -11.89
C ARG A 257 3.96 5.54 -10.36
N SER A 258 3.38 6.57 -9.74
CA SER A 258 3.23 6.69 -8.28
C SER A 258 1.90 6.12 -7.76
N VAL A 259 1.00 5.67 -8.62
CA VAL A 259 -0.31 5.16 -8.22
C VAL A 259 -0.18 3.80 -7.53
N GLU A 260 -0.58 3.74 -6.26
CA GLU A 260 -0.56 2.51 -5.45
C GLU A 260 -1.93 1.84 -5.30
N THR A 261 -3.00 2.55 -5.59
CA THR A 261 -4.37 2.01 -5.56
C THR A 261 -5.15 2.51 -6.75
N LEU A 262 -5.79 1.59 -7.45
CA LEU A 262 -6.67 1.87 -8.58
C LEU A 262 -8.07 1.37 -8.24
N SER A 263 -8.96 2.28 -7.85
CA SER A 263 -10.35 1.98 -7.49
C SER A 263 -11.27 2.35 -8.65
N THR A 264 -12.11 1.43 -9.10
CA THR A 264 -12.84 1.59 -10.36
C THR A 264 -14.28 1.14 -10.25
N VAL A 265 -15.19 1.77 -11.01
CA VAL A 265 -16.62 1.44 -11.04
C VAL A 265 -17.12 1.41 -12.48
N SER A 266 -17.87 0.38 -12.90
CA SER A 266 -18.57 0.29 -14.20
C SER A 266 -17.66 0.62 -15.40
N GLY A 267 -17.94 1.68 -16.17
CA GLY A 267 -17.10 2.12 -17.30
C GLY A 267 -15.65 2.41 -16.89
N GLY A 268 -15.43 2.98 -15.70
CA GLY A 268 -14.09 3.10 -15.12
C GLY A 268 -13.42 1.75 -14.87
N SER A 269 -14.20 0.69 -14.56
CA SER A 269 -13.64 -0.66 -14.38
C SER A 269 -13.18 -1.27 -15.71
N ILE A 270 -13.88 -1.01 -16.81
CA ILE A 270 -13.45 -1.49 -18.14
C ILE A 270 -12.09 -0.90 -18.49
N LEU A 271 -11.95 0.40 -18.34
CA LEU A 271 -10.69 1.09 -18.63
C LEU A 271 -9.59 0.76 -17.61
N GLY A 272 -9.95 0.76 -16.33
CA GLY A 272 -9.00 0.47 -15.26
C GLY A 272 -8.42 -0.94 -15.31
N ALA A 273 -9.24 -1.94 -15.66
CA ALA A 273 -8.77 -3.28 -15.90
C ALA A 273 -7.82 -3.35 -17.10
N HIS A 274 -8.16 -2.66 -18.22
CA HIS A 274 -7.30 -2.62 -19.40
C HIS A 274 -5.97 -1.92 -19.10
N TYR A 275 -6.00 -0.76 -18.44
CA TYR A 275 -4.79 -0.08 -17.99
C TYR A 275 -3.93 -0.97 -17.09
N TYR A 276 -4.56 -1.69 -16.15
CA TYR A 276 -3.85 -2.58 -15.25
C TYR A 276 -3.14 -3.73 -15.96
N LEU A 277 -3.74 -4.28 -17.01
CA LEU A 277 -3.13 -5.33 -17.83
C LEU A 277 -1.92 -4.80 -18.62
N GLU A 278 -2.04 -3.64 -19.25
CA GLU A 278 -0.92 -2.96 -19.92
C GLU A 278 0.22 -2.64 -18.95
N LEU A 279 -0.14 -2.15 -17.76
CA LEU A 279 0.83 -1.86 -16.70
C LEU A 279 1.51 -3.14 -16.19
N ARG A 280 0.76 -4.24 -16.03
CA ARG A 280 1.31 -5.53 -15.65
C ARG A 280 2.39 -5.97 -16.62
N GLN A 281 2.13 -5.88 -17.91
CA GLN A 281 3.09 -6.22 -18.95
C GLN A 281 4.33 -5.34 -18.87
N LEU A 282 4.16 -4.02 -18.71
CA LEU A 282 5.27 -3.09 -18.56
C LEU A 282 6.16 -3.45 -17.36
N LEU A 283 5.55 -3.66 -16.18
CA LEU A 283 6.28 -3.92 -14.95
C LEU A 283 6.93 -5.31 -14.89
N GLN A 284 6.40 -6.29 -15.62
CA GLN A 284 6.99 -7.64 -15.71
C GLN A 284 8.16 -7.70 -16.68
N ASN A 285 8.15 -6.90 -17.73
CA ASN A 285 9.15 -6.95 -18.80
C ASN A 285 10.27 -5.91 -18.65
N LYS A 286 10.09 -4.88 -17.81
CA LYS A 286 11.08 -3.81 -17.65
C LYS A 286 11.50 -3.65 -16.19
N PRO A 287 12.82 -3.66 -15.90
CA PRO A 287 13.34 -3.41 -14.55
C PRO A 287 12.93 -2.02 -14.03
N ASP A 288 12.72 -1.91 -12.72
CA ASP A 288 12.24 -0.68 -12.07
C ASP A 288 13.16 0.54 -12.30
N ALA A 289 14.48 0.31 -12.32
CA ALA A 289 15.47 1.38 -12.54
C ALA A 289 15.40 2.00 -13.96
N GLU A 290 14.89 1.24 -14.93
CA GLU A 290 14.77 1.64 -16.33
C GLU A 290 13.41 2.27 -16.66
N LEU A 291 12.44 2.23 -15.73
CA LEU A 291 11.11 2.79 -15.94
C LEU A 291 11.18 4.32 -16.05
N THR A 292 10.64 4.84 -17.14
CA THR A 292 10.62 6.26 -17.45
C THR A 292 9.18 6.79 -17.60
N ARG A 293 9.01 8.09 -17.60
CA ARG A 293 7.73 8.75 -17.91
C ARG A 293 7.23 8.35 -19.30
N GLU A 294 8.12 8.25 -20.25
CA GLU A 294 7.86 7.92 -21.65
C GLU A 294 7.22 6.52 -21.79
N ASP A 295 7.62 5.56 -20.95
CA ASP A 295 7.00 4.23 -20.92
C ASP A 295 5.51 4.31 -20.57
N TYR A 296 5.15 5.14 -19.59
CA TYR A 296 3.75 5.35 -19.19
C TYR A 296 2.97 6.12 -20.24
N ILE A 297 3.57 7.09 -20.93
CA ILE A 297 2.95 7.78 -22.07
C ILE A 297 2.69 6.78 -23.20
N ALA A 298 3.66 5.94 -23.55
CA ALA A 298 3.50 4.92 -24.58
C ALA A 298 2.44 3.89 -24.21
N LEU A 299 2.37 3.47 -22.94
CA LEU A 299 1.33 2.59 -22.42
C LEU A 299 -0.06 3.21 -22.62
N VAL A 300 -0.25 4.47 -22.23
CA VAL A 300 -1.55 5.13 -22.36
C VAL A 300 -1.93 5.33 -23.81
N ARG A 301 -0.99 5.60 -24.72
CA ARG A 301 -1.26 5.66 -26.17
C ARG A 301 -1.80 4.32 -26.70
N ARG A 302 -1.15 3.20 -26.38
CA ARG A 302 -1.67 1.86 -26.76
C ARG A 302 -3.05 1.61 -26.20
N LEU A 303 -3.29 1.98 -24.93
CA LEU A 303 -4.58 1.88 -24.29
C LEU A 303 -5.65 2.70 -25.00
N MET A 304 -5.33 3.92 -25.45
CA MET A 304 -6.23 4.79 -26.24
C MET A 304 -6.60 4.12 -27.56
N ASP A 305 -5.62 3.70 -28.35
CA ASP A 305 -5.83 3.09 -29.66
C ASP A 305 -6.69 1.82 -29.55
N ALA A 306 -6.38 0.95 -28.59
CA ALA A 306 -7.15 -0.26 -28.34
C ALA A 306 -8.58 0.03 -27.87
N SER A 307 -8.75 1.02 -26.98
CA SER A 307 -10.07 1.42 -26.47
C SER A 307 -10.95 2.02 -27.56
N PHE A 308 -10.43 2.92 -28.39
CA PHE A 308 -11.18 3.49 -29.53
C PHE A 308 -11.60 2.40 -30.52
N ALA A 309 -10.67 1.53 -30.92
CA ALA A 309 -10.99 0.45 -31.82
C ALA A 309 -12.01 -0.55 -31.25
N GLY A 310 -12.00 -0.79 -29.93
CA GLY A 310 -12.96 -1.64 -29.24
C GLY A 310 -14.35 -0.99 -29.14
N ILE A 311 -14.43 0.31 -28.81
CA ILE A 311 -15.69 1.04 -28.66
C ILE A 311 -16.42 1.16 -30.03
N GLN A 312 -15.67 1.36 -31.12
CA GLN A 312 -16.22 1.43 -32.49
C GLN A 312 -16.92 0.14 -32.94
N GLN A 313 -16.70 -0.99 -32.27
CA GLN A 313 -17.34 -2.27 -32.57
C GLN A 313 -18.82 -2.35 -32.16
N ASN A 314 -19.41 -1.29 -31.62
CA ASN A 314 -20.81 -1.26 -31.19
C ASN A 314 -21.18 -2.46 -30.28
N LEU A 315 -20.37 -2.72 -29.26
CA LEU A 315 -20.46 -3.92 -28.42
C LEU A 315 -21.85 -4.17 -27.85
N ARG A 316 -22.60 -3.10 -27.49
CA ARG A 316 -23.98 -3.21 -27.00
C ARG A 316 -24.94 -3.81 -28.04
N VAL A 317 -24.82 -3.36 -29.28
CA VAL A 317 -25.64 -3.90 -30.40
C VAL A 317 -25.28 -5.36 -30.64
N ARG A 318 -23.99 -5.72 -30.61
CA ARG A 318 -23.53 -7.10 -30.83
C ARG A 318 -23.96 -8.08 -29.73
N VAL A 319 -24.24 -7.62 -28.52
CA VAL A 319 -24.83 -8.46 -27.47
C VAL A 319 -26.26 -8.91 -27.87
N LEU A 320 -27.04 -8.01 -28.49
CA LEU A 320 -28.45 -8.25 -28.79
C LEU A 320 -28.67 -8.85 -30.17
N SER A 321 -27.85 -8.48 -31.17
CA SER A 321 -28.05 -8.84 -32.60
C SER A 321 -27.59 -10.26 -32.95
N ASN A 322 -26.92 -10.97 -32.08
CA ASN A 322 -26.40 -12.31 -32.39
C ASN A 322 -27.44 -13.39 -32.07
N LEU A 323 -28.07 -13.92 -33.08
CA LEU A 323 -29.14 -14.93 -32.98
C LEU A 323 -28.69 -16.19 -32.26
N TRP A 324 -27.48 -16.68 -32.54
CA TRP A 324 -26.92 -17.88 -31.88
C TRP A 324 -26.64 -17.64 -30.40
N ALA A 325 -26.17 -16.46 -30.02
CA ALA A 325 -25.98 -16.11 -28.62
C ALA A 325 -27.34 -16.02 -27.90
N ASN A 326 -28.37 -15.49 -28.54
CA ASN A 326 -29.70 -15.42 -27.97
C ASN A 326 -30.33 -16.80 -27.81
N LEU A 327 -30.16 -17.70 -28.80
CA LEU A 327 -30.63 -19.09 -28.71
C LEU A 327 -29.87 -19.83 -27.55
N LYS A 328 -28.57 -19.60 -27.46
CA LYS A 328 -27.76 -20.17 -26.37
C LYS A 328 -28.22 -19.67 -24.99
N MET A 329 -28.61 -18.41 -24.86
CA MET A 329 -29.18 -17.84 -23.62
C MET A 329 -30.54 -18.45 -23.28
N ALA A 330 -31.34 -18.83 -24.27
CA ALA A 330 -32.64 -19.45 -24.04
C ALA A 330 -32.52 -20.91 -23.60
N VAL A 331 -31.50 -21.63 -24.06
CA VAL A 331 -31.33 -23.07 -23.82
C VAL A 331 -30.39 -23.38 -22.62
N LEU A 332 -29.38 -22.54 -22.36
CA LEU A 332 -28.38 -22.81 -21.34
C LEU A 332 -28.60 -21.91 -20.13
N PRO A 333 -29.01 -22.44 -18.95
CA PRO A 333 -29.31 -21.65 -17.74
C PRO A 333 -28.13 -20.82 -17.23
N GLY A 334 -26.89 -21.24 -17.51
CA GLY A 334 -25.67 -20.55 -17.09
C GLY A 334 -25.16 -19.49 -18.06
N TYR A 335 -25.76 -19.30 -19.24
CA TYR A 335 -25.29 -18.32 -20.23
C TYR A 335 -26.20 -17.09 -20.26
N SER A 336 -25.64 -15.95 -19.89
CA SER A 336 -26.36 -14.68 -19.75
C SER A 336 -25.86 -13.58 -20.68
N ARG A 337 -26.62 -12.48 -20.83
CA ARG A 337 -26.20 -11.28 -21.54
C ARG A 337 -24.90 -10.69 -20.96
N SER A 338 -24.74 -10.78 -19.63
CA SER A 338 -23.52 -10.32 -18.97
C SER A 338 -22.30 -11.15 -19.36
N MET A 339 -22.45 -12.49 -19.46
CA MET A 339 -21.39 -13.37 -19.98
C MET A 339 -21.04 -13.02 -21.43
N ARG A 340 -22.04 -12.82 -22.26
CA ARG A 340 -21.83 -12.41 -23.67
C ARG A 340 -21.10 -11.08 -23.76
N LEU A 341 -21.44 -10.12 -22.93
CA LEU A 341 -20.74 -8.82 -22.86
C LEU A 341 -19.28 -9.00 -22.43
N GLY A 342 -19.03 -9.85 -21.44
CA GLY A 342 -17.67 -10.20 -20.99
C GLY A 342 -16.82 -10.82 -22.11
N GLU A 343 -17.40 -11.76 -22.89
CA GLU A 343 -16.74 -12.33 -24.08
C GLU A 343 -16.36 -11.28 -25.13
N LEU A 344 -17.23 -10.28 -25.32
CA LEU A 344 -16.98 -9.20 -26.26
C LEU A 344 -15.89 -8.24 -25.73
N TYR A 345 -15.88 -7.92 -24.44
CA TYR A 345 -14.82 -7.13 -23.83
C TYR A 345 -13.47 -7.86 -23.93
N GLU A 346 -13.44 -9.15 -23.62
CA GLU A 346 -12.24 -9.94 -23.79
C GLU A 346 -11.74 -9.89 -25.23
N ARG A 347 -12.61 -10.17 -26.21
CA ARG A 347 -12.25 -10.21 -27.64
C ARG A 347 -11.78 -8.87 -28.17
N HIS A 348 -12.43 -7.77 -27.83
CA HIS A 348 -12.24 -6.48 -28.51
C HIS A 348 -11.39 -5.48 -27.74
N LEU A 349 -11.21 -5.69 -26.43
CA LEU A 349 -10.42 -4.81 -25.57
C LEU A 349 -9.21 -5.56 -24.98
N PHE A 350 -9.45 -6.58 -24.18
CA PHE A 350 -8.40 -7.15 -23.33
C PHE A 350 -7.46 -8.13 -24.05
N SER A 351 -7.93 -8.85 -25.06
CA SER A 351 -7.09 -9.80 -25.84
C SER A 351 -6.00 -9.13 -26.67
N ARG A 352 -6.03 -7.82 -26.80
CA ARG A 352 -5.01 -7.02 -27.49
C ARG A 352 -3.76 -6.81 -26.64
N VAL A 353 -3.88 -6.94 -25.33
CA VAL A 353 -2.73 -6.94 -24.43
C VAL A 353 -2.08 -8.31 -24.54
N ALA A 354 -0.86 -8.37 -25.06
CA ALA A 354 -0.10 -9.61 -25.18
C ALA A 354 0.11 -10.21 -23.77
N ASP A 355 -0.22 -11.47 -23.59
CA ASP A 355 -0.10 -12.16 -22.30
C ASP A 355 0.60 -13.50 -22.57
N GLU A 356 1.84 -13.62 -22.12
CA GLU A 356 2.62 -14.86 -22.25
C GLU A 356 2.16 -15.96 -21.27
N HIS A 357 1.34 -15.60 -20.27
CA HIS A 357 0.89 -16.51 -19.21
C HIS A 357 -0.49 -17.17 -19.45
N THR A 358 -0.85 -17.44 -20.68
CA THR A 358 -2.08 -18.20 -20.98
C THR A 358 -1.99 -19.71 -20.71
N GLU A 359 -0.88 -20.22 -20.15
CA GLU A 359 -0.64 -21.64 -19.97
C GLU A 359 -1.19 -22.26 -18.66
N ASP A 360 -1.61 -21.48 -17.68
CA ASP A 360 -2.08 -21.98 -16.37
C ASP A 360 -3.58 -22.32 -16.30
N MET A 361 -4.11 -22.97 -17.34
CA MET A 361 -5.42 -23.61 -17.22
C MET A 361 -5.28 -25.00 -16.60
N PRO A 362 -6.22 -25.42 -15.71
CA PRO A 362 -6.15 -26.72 -15.07
C PRO A 362 -5.95 -27.85 -16.09
N GLN A 363 -4.85 -28.57 -15.97
CA GLN A 363 -4.53 -29.72 -16.81
C GLN A 363 -5.32 -30.94 -16.32
N GLY A 364 -6.59 -31.07 -16.69
CA GLY A 364 -7.41 -32.20 -16.29
C GLY A 364 -8.55 -32.45 -17.28
N PHE A 365 -9.30 -33.54 -17.04
CA PHE A 365 -10.46 -33.92 -17.85
C PHE A 365 -11.44 -32.74 -17.98
N TRP A 366 -11.76 -32.05 -16.91
CA TRP A 366 -12.63 -30.88 -16.91
C TRP A 366 -12.04 -29.67 -17.66
N GLY A 367 -10.74 -29.47 -17.63
CA GLY A 367 -10.05 -28.47 -18.45
C GLY A 367 -10.13 -28.79 -19.96
N ARG A 368 -10.15 -30.09 -20.34
CA ARG A 368 -10.37 -30.53 -21.73
C ARG A 368 -11.83 -30.34 -22.17
N VAL A 369 -12.78 -30.66 -21.32
CA VAL A 369 -14.22 -30.46 -21.58
C VAL A 369 -14.55 -28.97 -21.70
N CYS A 370 -14.05 -28.13 -20.83
CA CYS A 370 -14.21 -26.67 -20.92
C CYS A 370 -13.58 -26.12 -22.21
N ARG A 371 -12.47 -26.67 -22.66
CA ARG A 371 -11.81 -26.29 -23.95
C ARG A 371 -12.62 -26.67 -25.19
N LEU A 372 -13.34 -27.79 -25.15
CA LEU A 372 -14.21 -28.25 -26.23
C LEU A 372 -15.53 -27.51 -26.30
N VAL A 373 -16.16 -27.29 -25.15
CA VAL A 373 -17.49 -26.63 -25.07
C VAL A 373 -17.39 -25.13 -25.21
N HIS A 374 -16.30 -24.51 -24.76
CA HIS A 374 -16.08 -23.07 -24.80
C HIS A 374 -14.63 -22.72 -25.24
N PRO A 375 -14.29 -22.76 -26.54
CA PRO A 375 -12.97 -22.35 -27.03
C PRO A 375 -12.56 -20.94 -26.62
N GLN A 376 -13.54 -20.06 -26.30
CA GLN A 376 -13.32 -18.69 -25.87
C GLN A 376 -13.05 -18.56 -24.37
N LEU A 377 -13.43 -19.55 -23.54
CA LEU A 377 -13.06 -19.61 -22.11
C LEU A 377 -11.56 -19.86 -21.91
N ARG A 378 -10.83 -20.26 -22.96
CA ARG A 378 -9.36 -20.37 -22.94
C ARG A 378 -8.66 -19.08 -22.57
N ARG A 379 -9.35 -17.94 -22.70
CA ARG A 379 -8.80 -16.59 -22.49
C ARG A 379 -9.41 -15.86 -21.29
N LEU A 380 -10.33 -16.51 -20.53
CA LEU A 380 -10.84 -15.89 -19.32
C LEU A 380 -9.72 -15.84 -18.27
N ARG A 381 -9.21 -14.64 -18.05
CA ARG A 381 -8.22 -14.37 -17.03
C ARG A 381 -8.87 -14.50 -15.66
N CYS A 382 -8.40 -15.41 -14.84
CA CYS A 382 -8.85 -15.46 -13.45
C CYS A 382 -8.27 -14.27 -12.67
N LEU A 383 -8.98 -13.82 -11.64
CA LEU A 383 -8.52 -12.68 -10.81
C LEU A 383 -7.16 -12.96 -10.14
N ARG A 384 -6.87 -14.22 -9.81
CA ARG A 384 -5.59 -14.62 -9.26
C ARG A 384 -4.44 -14.37 -10.25
N CYS A 385 -4.68 -14.57 -11.55
CA CYS A 385 -3.70 -14.34 -12.61
C CYS A 385 -3.42 -12.85 -12.86
N LEU A 386 -4.19 -11.93 -12.26
CA LEU A 386 -3.96 -10.48 -12.33
C LEU A 386 -2.85 -9.99 -11.39
N ARG A 387 -2.26 -10.86 -10.57
CA ARG A 387 -1.12 -10.45 -9.73
C ARG A 387 0.05 -10.01 -10.61
N ILE A 388 0.67 -8.90 -10.22
CA ILE A 388 1.87 -8.39 -10.88
C ILE A 388 3.09 -8.87 -10.10
N PHE A 389 4.00 -9.53 -10.81
CA PHE A 389 5.32 -9.94 -10.34
C PHE A 389 6.36 -9.12 -11.10
N PRO A 390 6.81 -7.99 -10.55
CA PRO A 390 7.69 -7.08 -11.29
C PRO A 390 9.02 -7.73 -11.64
N ALA A 391 9.61 -7.34 -12.78
CA ALA A 391 10.95 -7.75 -13.15
C ALA A 391 11.96 -7.40 -12.04
N SER A 392 12.85 -8.34 -11.74
CA SER A 392 13.97 -8.15 -10.81
C SER A 392 15.28 -8.03 -11.59
N PRO A 393 16.15 -7.08 -11.25
CA PRO A 393 17.47 -6.98 -11.90
C PRO A 393 18.40 -8.16 -11.59
N THR A 394 18.11 -8.91 -10.50
CA THR A 394 19.04 -9.93 -9.97
C THR A 394 18.61 -11.38 -10.15
N ALA A 395 17.36 -11.65 -10.61
CA ALA A 395 16.87 -13.02 -10.77
C ALA A 395 15.84 -13.14 -11.91
N PRO A 396 16.21 -13.71 -13.06
CA PRO A 396 15.26 -13.92 -14.15
C PRO A 396 14.23 -15.02 -13.91
N ALA A 397 14.29 -15.78 -12.82
CA ALA A 397 13.45 -16.97 -12.67
C ALA A 397 12.86 -17.27 -11.29
N ALA A 398 13.22 -16.60 -10.22
CA ALA A 398 12.61 -16.84 -8.91
C ALA A 398 11.48 -15.81 -8.69
N GLN A 399 10.28 -16.15 -9.11
CA GLN A 399 9.07 -15.38 -8.78
C GLN A 399 8.77 -15.52 -7.30
N THR A 400 9.45 -14.74 -6.48
CA THR A 400 9.04 -14.51 -5.10
C THR A 400 7.77 -13.68 -5.11
N GLU A 401 6.76 -14.07 -4.33
CA GLU A 401 5.49 -13.37 -4.23
C GLU A 401 5.70 -11.88 -3.89
N PHE A 402 5.48 -10.99 -4.85
CA PHE A 402 5.57 -9.55 -4.61
C PHE A 402 4.34 -9.08 -3.82
N LYS A 403 4.57 -8.39 -2.71
CA LYS A 403 3.53 -7.79 -1.86
C LYS A 403 3.57 -6.27 -2.00
N PRO A 404 2.65 -5.62 -2.76
CA PRO A 404 2.67 -4.17 -2.98
C PRO A 404 2.78 -3.36 -1.69
N ARG A 405 2.07 -3.77 -0.63
CA ARG A 405 2.14 -3.10 0.68
C ARG A 405 3.55 -3.01 1.27
N LYS A 406 4.39 -4.01 1.00
CA LYS A 406 5.76 -4.09 1.54
C LYS A 406 6.82 -3.66 0.55
N GLY A 407 6.58 -3.89 -0.75
CA GLY A 407 7.59 -3.69 -1.77
C GLY A 407 7.49 -2.35 -2.52
N ASN A 408 6.31 -1.73 -2.56
CA ASN A 408 6.11 -0.51 -3.35
C ASN A 408 6.95 0.68 -2.90
N TRP A 409 7.25 0.81 -1.61
CA TRP A 409 7.87 2.03 -1.12
C TRP A 409 9.26 2.31 -1.69
N LEU A 410 10.00 1.27 -2.10
CA LEU A 410 11.30 1.40 -2.76
C LEU A 410 11.23 1.48 -4.29
N ARG A 411 10.06 1.23 -4.90
CA ARG A 411 9.95 1.19 -6.35
C ARG A 411 9.65 2.57 -6.93
N ARG A 412 10.23 2.88 -8.07
CA ARG A 412 9.85 4.04 -8.90
C ARG A 412 8.48 3.80 -9.55
N GLY A 413 8.30 2.65 -10.19
CA GLY A 413 7.03 2.22 -10.75
C GLY A 413 6.26 1.39 -9.74
N LYS A 414 5.23 1.98 -9.11
CA LYS A 414 4.40 1.30 -8.12
C LYS A 414 3.54 0.21 -8.76
N VAL A 415 3.37 -0.88 -8.06
CA VAL A 415 2.39 -1.93 -8.40
C VAL A 415 1.07 -1.58 -7.74
N PRO A 416 0.05 -1.14 -8.47
CA PRO A 416 -1.20 -0.72 -7.87
C PRO A 416 -2.02 -1.92 -7.38
N ASN A 417 -2.77 -1.70 -6.30
CA ASN A 417 -3.84 -2.61 -5.89
C ASN A 417 -5.09 -2.27 -6.71
N LEU A 418 -5.47 -3.17 -7.64
CA LEU A 418 -6.68 -3.01 -8.43
C LEU A 418 -7.90 -3.40 -7.60
N MET A 419 -8.89 -2.50 -7.55
CA MET A 419 -10.17 -2.71 -6.90
C MET A 419 -11.30 -2.45 -7.91
N LEU A 420 -11.96 -3.51 -8.36
CA LEU A 420 -13.17 -3.44 -9.18
C LEU A 420 -14.37 -3.41 -8.25
N ASN A 421 -15.02 -2.26 -8.14
CA ASN A 421 -16.16 -2.09 -7.23
C ASN A 421 -17.47 -2.43 -7.94
N THR A 422 -18.33 -3.13 -7.22
CA THR A 422 -19.69 -3.47 -7.64
C THR A 422 -20.61 -3.49 -6.41
N THR A 423 -21.90 -3.75 -6.60
CA THR A 423 -22.87 -3.86 -5.53
C THR A 423 -23.39 -5.30 -5.46
N SER A 424 -23.39 -5.85 -4.27
CA SER A 424 -24.06 -7.12 -3.99
C SER A 424 -25.58 -6.93 -4.06
N LEU A 425 -26.25 -7.67 -4.94
CA LEU A 425 -27.72 -7.59 -5.06
C LEU A 425 -28.44 -8.14 -3.84
N ASN A 426 -27.81 -9.04 -3.08
CA ASN A 426 -28.42 -9.65 -1.92
C ASN A 426 -28.40 -8.75 -0.69
N SER A 427 -27.34 -7.96 -0.51
CA SER A 427 -27.16 -7.13 0.68
C SER A 427 -27.27 -5.62 0.40
N GLY A 428 -27.18 -5.20 -0.87
CA GLY A 428 -27.08 -3.79 -1.23
C GLY A 428 -25.70 -3.18 -0.93
N HIS A 429 -24.79 -3.93 -0.34
CA HIS A 429 -23.48 -3.47 0.07
C HIS A 429 -22.49 -3.44 -1.10
N ASN A 430 -21.44 -2.65 -0.91
CA ASN A 430 -20.33 -2.61 -1.84
C ASN A 430 -19.58 -3.95 -1.84
N TRP A 431 -19.23 -4.44 -3.03
CA TRP A 431 -18.48 -5.67 -3.21
C TRP A 431 -17.25 -5.41 -4.06
N HIS A 432 -16.08 -5.81 -3.59
CA HIS A 432 -14.81 -5.61 -4.26
C HIS A 432 -14.32 -6.91 -4.90
N PHE A 433 -13.83 -6.79 -6.14
CA PHE A 433 -12.96 -7.78 -6.76
C PHE A 433 -11.54 -7.22 -6.83
N THR A 434 -10.59 -7.95 -6.28
CA THR A 434 -9.16 -7.62 -6.30
C THR A 434 -8.35 -8.80 -6.83
N ALA A 435 -7.06 -8.66 -7.04
CA ALA A 435 -6.20 -9.78 -7.41
C ALA A 435 -5.94 -10.79 -6.28
N ARG A 436 -6.41 -10.54 -5.06
CA ARG A 436 -6.13 -11.38 -3.87
C ARG A 436 -7.38 -11.90 -3.18
N TRP A 437 -8.45 -11.16 -3.25
CA TRP A 437 -9.71 -11.48 -2.58
C TRP A 437 -10.89 -10.83 -3.29
N MET A 438 -12.08 -11.37 -3.07
CA MET A 438 -13.33 -10.74 -3.42
C MET A 438 -14.26 -10.74 -2.21
N GLY A 439 -15.14 -9.78 -2.11
CA GLY A 439 -16.08 -9.67 -1.00
C GLY A 439 -16.35 -8.24 -0.59
N GLU A 440 -16.96 -8.07 0.55
CA GLU A 440 -17.21 -6.75 1.11
C GLU A 440 -15.91 -6.11 1.63
N PRO A 441 -15.77 -4.78 1.54
CA PRO A 441 -14.63 -4.08 2.14
C PRO A 441 -14.57 -4.34 3.64
N PRO A 442 -13.39 -4.24 4.28
CA PRO A 442 -13.30 -4.23 5.73
C PRO A 442 -14.12 -3.07 6.26
N GLY A 443 -14.93 -3.32 7.27
CA GLY A 443 -15.65 -2.27 7.97
C GLY A 443 -14.70 -1.25 8.56
N LEU A 444 -15.11 -0.01 8.48
CA LEU A 444 -14.31 1.11 9.01
C LEU A 444 -14.56 1.31 10.52
N THR A 445 -15.68 0.80 11.02
CA THR A 445 -16.20 1.15 12.36
C THR A 445 -16.31 -0.01 13.33
N GLY A 446 -16.02 -1.25 12.92
CA GLY A 446 -16.20 -2.42 13.79
C GLY A 446 -17.66 -2.73 14.16
N ASP A 447 -18.61 -2.23 13.35
CA ASP A 447 -20.03 -2.52 13.51
C ASP A 447 -20.30 -4.02 13.42
N GLU A 448 -21.34 -4.49 14.09
CA GLU A 448 -21.78 -5.91 14.10
C GLU A 448 -21.96 -6.48 12.69
N ILE A 449 -22.28 -5.64 11.71
CA ILE A 449 -22.40 -5.99 10.29
C ILE A 449 -21.09 -6.57 9.75
N ASP A 450 -19.96 -5.99 10.12
CA ASP A 450 -18.63 -6.44 9.69
C ASP A 450 -18.14 -7.71 10.37
N MET A 451 -18.70 -8.02 11.51
CA MET A 451 -18.46 -9.25 12.27
C MET A 451 -19.36 -10.40 11.82
N ASN A 452 -20.36 -10.13 10.99
CA ASN A 452 -21.31 -11.12 10.54
C ASN A 452 -20.67 -12.07 9.52
N ASP A 453 -20.73 -13.37 9.78
CA ASP A 453 -20.20 -14.43 8.91
C ASP A 453 -20.82 -14.47 7.50
N ARG A 454 -21.97 -13.82 7.27
CA ARG A 454 -22.61 -13.69 5.95
C ARG A 454 -21.76 -12.86 4.96
N TYR A 455 -20.93 -11.96 5.43
CA TYR A 455 -20.14 -11.01 4.63
C TYR A 455 -18.68 -11.44 4.49
N ARG A 456 -18.47 -12.75 4.36
CA ARG A 456 -17.12 -13.31 4.23
C ARG A 456 -16.41 -12.81 2.98
N ARG A 457 -15.13 -12.53 3.13
CA ARG A 457 -14.20 -12.35 2.02
C ARG A 457 -13.69 -13.71 1.60
N LEU A 458 -13.69 -13.92 0.28
CA LEU A 458 -13.06 -15.09 -0.34
C LEU A 458 -11.65 -14.69 -0.80
N TYR A 459 -10.65 -15.36 -0.27
CA TYR A 459 -9.25 -15.19 -0.64
C TYR A 459 -8.86 -16.26 -1.66
N TYR A 460 -8.06 -15.91 -2.66
CA TYR A 460 -7.55 -16.82 -3.68
C TYR A 460 -6.05 -17.05 -3.59
#